data_6be9bd9a78a6e943b9c50d3d16986508
#
_entry.id   6be9bd9a78a6e943b9c50d3d16986508
#
_cell.length_a   1.000
_cell.length_b   1.000
_cell.length_c   1.000
_cell.angle_alpha   90.00
_cell.angle_beta   90.00
_cell.angle_gamma   90.00
#
_symmetry.space_group_name_H-M   'P 1'
#
loop_
_entity.id
_entity.type
_entity.pdbx_description
1 polymer ?
#
loop_
_entity_poly.entity_id
_entity_poly.type
_entity_poly.pdbx_seq_one_letter_code
_entity_poly.pdbx_strand_id
1 'polypeptide(L)'
;MKKKINAIILRYFNVSGADEKMRSGLMTNPDNLIKAICEVATEKRQKLIVNGKDYDTKDGTAVRDFIHVTDLAEMHMLVAIHLMKKPETEIYNCGYGIGYSVQDIVHSMNRILEKKINF
;
A
#
# COMPACT_ATOMS: atom_id res chain seq x y z
N MET A 1 31.16 26.77 3.81
CA MET A 1 30.50 26.24 2.60
C MET A 1 29.31 25.36 3.01
N LYS A 2 28.08 25.65 2.59
CA LYS A 2 26.92 24.73 2.79
C LYS A 2 27.12 23.54 1.83
N LYS A 3 27.27 22.32 2.35
CA LYS A 3 27.28 21.11 1.52
C LYS A 3 25.89 20.97 0.86
N LYS A 4 25.84 20.96 -0.47
CA LYS A 4 24.63 20.65 -1.23
C LYS A 4 24.41 19.14 -1.15
N ILE A 5 23.27 18.71 -0.61
CA ILE A 5 22.86 17.31 -0.58
C ILE A 5 21.94 17.07 -1.77
N ASN A 6 22.24 16.06 -2.58
CA ASN A 6 21.34 15.58 -3.60
C ASN A 6 20.47 14.46 -3.01
N ALA A 7 19.18 14.45 -3.32
CA ALA A 7 18.23 13.49 -2.76
C ALA A 7 17.16 13.14 -3.78
N ILE A 8 16.69 11.90 -3.77
CA ILE A 8 15.49 11.51 -4.47
C ILE A 8 14.36 11.34 -3.45
N ILE A 9 13.24 11.99 -3.71
CA ILE A 9 12.05 11.96 -2.85
C ILE A 9 11.02 11.05 -3.52
N LEU A 10 10.70 9.94 -2.86
CA LEU A 10 9.65 9.01 -3.29
C LEU A 10 8.36 9.32 -2.56
N ARG A 11 7.32 9.69 -3.31
CA ARG A 11 5.95 9.87 -2.81
C ARG A 11 5.15 8.62 -3.16
N TYR A 12 5.15 7.65 -2.27
CA TYR A 12 4.40 6.42 -2.47
C TYR A 12 3.03 6.48 -1.80
N PHE A 13 2.09 5.73 -2.37
CA PHE A 13 0.71 5.67 -1.92
C PHE A 13 0.52 4.57 -0.86
N ASN A 14 -0.56 3.82 -0.91
CA ASN A 14 -0.84 2.82 0.11
C ASN A 14 -0.01 1.56 -0.13
N VAL A 15 0.94 1.28 0.75
CA VAL A 15 1.77 0.07 0.64
C VAL A 15 0.98 -1.15 1.10
N SER A 16 1.01 -2.20 0.31
CA SER A 16 0.31 -3.46 0.57
C SER A 16 1.20 -4.67 0.23
N GLY A 17 0.71 -5.87 0.53
CA GLY A 17 1.43 -7.10 0.26
C GLY A 17 2.37 -7.51 1.40
N ALA A 18 3.03 -8.64 1.20
CA ALA A 18 4.00 -9.22 2.11
C ALA A 18 5.25 -9.67 1.36
N ASP A 19 6.36 -9.76 2.06
CA ASP A 19 7.58 -10.34 1.50
C ASP A 19 7.36 -11.83 1.20
N GLU A 20 7.57 -12.24 -0.05
CA GLU A 20 7.38 -13.62 -0.51
C GLU A 20 8.19 -14.64 0.30
N LYS A 21 9.37 -14.22 0.78
CA LYS A 21 10.26 -15.04 1.60
C LYS A 21 9.99 -14.93 3.10
N MET A 22 8.96 -14.19 3.51
CA MET A 22 8.59 -13.98 4.92
C MET A 22 9.73 -13.48 5.82
N ARG A 23 10.68 -12.72 5.27
CA ARG A 23 11.83 -12.17 6.00
C ARG A 23 11.47 -10.95 6.83
N SER A 24 10.42 -10.26 6.42
CA SER A 24 9.95 -9.02 7.03
C SER A 24 8.43 -8.98 7.01
N GLY A 25 7.87 -8.33 8.00
CA GLY A 25 6.44 -8.13 8.14
C GLY A 25 6.12 -6.87 8.93
N LEU A 26 4.86 -6.61 9.09
CA LEU A 26 4.37 -5.44 9.80
C LEU A 26 4.60 -5.60 11.31
N MET A 27 5.62 -4.93 11.85
CA MET A 27 6.05 -5.05 13.24
C MET A 27 5.13 -4.33 14.25
N THR A 28 4.43 -3.29 13.79
CA THR A 28 3.52 -2.51 14.63
C THR A 28 2.08 -2.96 14.41
N ASN A 29 1.16 -2.45 15.23
CA ASN A 29 -0.27 -2.70 15.08
C ASN A 29 -0.99 -1.52 14.41
N PRO A 30 -0.62 -1.11 13.18
CA PRO A 30 -1.31 -0.04 12.49
C PRO A 30 -2.68 -0.53 12.03
N ASP A 31 -3.64 0.36 12.10
CA ASP A 31 -4.97 0.12 11.56
C ASP A 31 -4.96 0.42 10.06
N ASN A 32 -4.49 -0.53 9.25
CA ASN A 32 -4.56 -0.44 7.81
C ASN A 32 -5.54 -1.46 7.22
N LEU A 33 -6.12 -1.11 6.07
CA LEU A 33 -7.18 -1.87 5.43
C LEU A 33 -6.77 -3.34 5.17
N ILE A 34 -5.63 -3.55 4.53
CA ILE A 34 -5.19 -4.91 4.14
C ILE A 34 -4.98 -5.79 5.37
N LYS A 35 -4.31 -5.26 6.40
CA LYS A 35 -4.12 -5.99 7.65
C LYS A 35 -5.46 -6.29 8.32
N ALA A 36 -6.37 -5.32 8.41
CA ALA A 36 -7.68 -5.50 9.01
C ALA A 36 -8.48 -6.60 8.30
N ILE A 37 -8.44 -6.63 6.96
CA ILE A 37 -9.08 -7.70 6.17
C ILE A 37 -8.43 -9.06 6.46
N CYS A 38 -7.10 -9.14 6.49
CA CYS A 38 -6.39 -10.38 6.83
C CYS A 38 -6.71 -10.87 8.25
N GLU A 39 -6.86 -9.96 9.21
CA GLU A 39 -7.26 -10.31 10.57
C GLU A 39 -8.68 -10.85 10.63
N VAL A 40 -9.62 -10.30 9.86
CA VAL A 40 -10.99 -10.86 9.75
C VAL A 40 -10.95 -12.23 9.08
N ALA A 41 -10.18 -12.38 8.01
CA ALA A 41 -10.03 -13.64 7.29
C ALA A 41 -9.46 -14.76 8.17
N THR A 42 -8.56 -14.42 9.08
CA THR A 42 -7.92 -15.35 10.03
C THR A 42 -8.61 -15.40 11.41
N GLU A 43 -9.81 -14.82 11.52
CA GLU A 43 -10.65 -14.83 12.75
C GLU A 43 -10.00 -14.11 13.96
N LYS A 44 -8.95 -13.33 13.72
CA LYS A 44 -8.31 -12.48 14.76
C LYS A 44 -9.10 -11.19 15.02
N ARG A 45 -9.99 -10.82 14.09
CA ARG A 45 -10.90 -9.67 14.18
C ARG A 45 -12.31 -10.13 13.78
N GLN A 46 -13.33 -9.72 14.52
CA GLN A 46 -14.71 -10.16 14.28
C GLN A 46 -15.29 -9.58 12.98
N LYS A 47 -14.99 -8.32 12.67
CA LYS A 47 -15.49 -7.61 11.48
C LYS A 47 -14.54 -6.52 11.01
N LEU A 48 -14.62 -6.19 9.74
CA LEU A 48 -13.99 -5.02 9.17
C LEU A 48 -14.87 -3.79 9.42
N ILE A 49 -14.27 -2.69 9.87
CA ILE A 49 -14.95 -1.40 9.97
C ILE A 49 -14.57 -0.58 8.75
N VAL A 50 -15.56 -0.18 7.96
CA VAL A 50 -15.39 0.71 6.80
C VAL A 50 -15.71 2.14 7.23
N ASN A 51 -14.72 3.02 7.18
CA ASN A 51 -14.84 4.42 7.55
C ASN A 51 -15.38 5.25 6.38
N GLY A 52 -16.67 5.58 6.43
CA GLY A 52 -17.37 6.37 5.41
C GLY A 52 -17.90 5.52 4.25
N LYS A 53 -19.11 5.87 3.82
CA LYS A 53 -19.82 5.29 2.67
C LYS A 53 -20.48 6.37 1.80
N ASP A 54 -20.04 7.61 1.98
CA ASP A 54 -20.62 8.82 1.41
C ASP A 54 -19.62 9.64 0.59
N TYR A 55 -18.48 9.02 0.21
CA TYR A 55 -17.53 9.63 -0.71
C TYR A 55 -18.12 9.71 -2.12
N ASP A 56 -17.75 10.75 -2.87
CA ASP A 56 -18.09 10.89 -4.28
C ASP A 56 -17.24 9.91 -5.14
N THR A 57 -17.60 8.63 -5.04
CA THR A 57 -16.96 7.50 -5.71
C THR A 57 -18.02 6.51 -6.16
N LYS A 58 -17.65 5.57 -7.03
CA LYS A 58 -18.58 4.58 -7.61
C LYS A 58 -19.40 3.80 -6.59
N ASP A 59 -18.83 3.53 -5.41
CA ASP A 59 -19.46 2.70 -4.36
C ASP A 59 -19.56 3.41 -3.00
N GLY A 60 -19.27 4.69 -2.97
CA GLY A 60 -19.30 5.52 -1.77
C GLY A 60 -18.12 5.32 -0.84
N THR A 61 -17.19 4.40 -1.12
CA THR A 61 -16.00 4.19 -0.28
C THR A 61 -14.77 4.89 -0.83
N ALA A 62 -13.77 5.11 0.03
CA ALA A 62 -12.54 5.79 -0.37
C ALA A 62 -11.74 4.98 -1.40
N VAL A 63 -11.21 5.67 -2.40
CA VAL A 63 -10.36 5.08 -3.46
C VAL A 63 -8.90 5.40 -3.18
N ARG A 64 -8.02 4.43 -3.33
CA ARG A 64 -6.56 4.55 -3.14
C ARG A 64 -5.82 3.75 -4.19
N ASP A 65 -4.62 4.21 -4.55
CA ASP A 65 -3.63 3.43 -5.29
C ASP A 65 -2.85 2.57 -4.27
N PHE A 66 -2.76 1.28 -4.53
CA PHE A 66 -2.03 0.33 -3.68
C PHE A 66 -0.80 -0.17 -4.42
N ILE A 67 0.38 0.04 -3.83
CA ILE A 67 1.65 -0.45 -4.37
C ILE A 67 2.13 -1.65 -3.56
N HIS A 68 2.62 -2.70 -4.24
CA HIS A 68 3.17 -3.85 -3.54
C HIS A 68 4.50 -3.50 -2.86
N VAL A 69 4.71 -4.03 -1.65
CA VAL A 69 5.93 -3.73 -0.86
C VAL A 69 7.21 -4.11 -1.58
N THR A 70 7.21 -5.20 -2.37
CA THR A 70 8.36 -5.64 -3.16
C THR A 70 8.69 -4.62 -4.25
N ASP A 71 7.70 -4.13 -4.99
CA ASP A 71 7.91 -3.15 -6.05
C ASP A 71 8.41 -1.82 -5.48
N LEU A 72 7.89 -1.43 -4.32
CA LEU A 72 8.40 -0.25 -3.62
C LEU A 72 9.87 -0.44 -3.19
N ALA A 73 10.24 -1.62 -2.71
CA ALA A 73 11.63 -1.92 -2.37
C ALA A 73 12.54 -1.87 -3.61
N GLU A 74 12.12 -2.42 -4.74
CA GLU A 74 12.84 -2.31 -6.01
C GLU A 74 12.99 -0.87 -6.47
N MET A 75 11.95 -0.05 -6.37
CA MET A 75 12.02 1.38 -6.66
C MET A 75 13.10 2.08 -5.84
N HIS A 76 13.21 1.77 -4.54
CA HIS A 76 14.27 2.34 -3.69
C HIS A 76 15.67 1.96 -4.19
N MET A 77 15.85 0.71 -4.62
CA MET A 77 17.13 0.28 -5.19
C MET A 77 17.44 0.99 -6.51
N LEU A 78 16.45 1.09 -7.40
CA LEU A 78 16.63 1.76 -8.69
C LEU A 78 16.95 3.23 -8.53
N VAL A 79 16.28 3.96 -7.64
CA VAL A 79 16.54 5.38 -7.43
C VAL A 79 17.89 5.61 -6.73
N ALA A 80 18.33 4.70 -5.86
CA ALA A 80 19.67 4.77 -5.26
C ALA A 80 20.76 4.65 -6.35
N ILE A 81 20.61 3.68 -7.26
CA ILE A 81 21.52 3.50 -8.40
C ILE A 81 21.47 4.73 -9.33
N HIS A 82 20.28 5.27 -9.58
CA HIS A 82 20.11 6.48 -10.40
C HIS A 82 20.81 7.69 -9.78
N LEU A 83 20.61 7.92 -8.47
CA LEU A 83 21.26 9.03 -7.75
C LEU A 83 22.79 8.94 -7.75
N MET A 84 23.35 7.72 -7.73
CA MET A 84 24.79 7.51 -7.84
C MET A 84 25.33 7.89 -9.22
N LYS A 85 24.56 7.67 -10.28
CA LYS A 85 24.93 8.00 -11.66
C LYS A 85 24.67 9.46 -12.00
N LYS A 86 23.59 10.01 -11.50
CA LYS A 86 23.14 11.39 -11.73
C LYS A 86 22.80 12.04 -10.40
N PRO A 87 23.77 12.72 -9.75
CA PRO A 87 23.60 13.29 -8.43
C PRO A 87 22.78 14.61 -8.47
N GLU A 88 21.50 14.49 -8.74
CA GLU A 88 20.52 15.58 -8.77
C GLU A 88 19.37 15.30 -7.79
N THR A 89 18.69 16.37 -7.35
CA THR A 89 17.50 16.22 -6.52
C THR A 89 16.27 16.10 -7.40
N GLU A 90 15.56 14.97 -7.27
CA GLU A 90 14.38 14.65 -8.06
C GLU A 90 13.23 14.15 -7.15
N ILE A 91 12.00 14.23 -7.66
CA ILE A 91 10.80 13.78 -6.93
C ILE A 91 9.99 12.85 -7.84
N TYR A 92 9.64 11.68 -7.33
CA TYR A 92 8.82 10.69 -8.05
C TYR A 92 7.58 10.31 -7.27
N ASN A 93 6.43 10.21 -7.97
CA ASN A 93 5.24 9.55 -7.43
C ASN A 93 5.33 8.05 -7.72
N CYS A 94 5.14 7.23 -6.69
CA CYS A 94 5.31 5.78 -6.77
C CYS A 94 3.96 5.10 -6.55
N GLY A 95 3.36 4.64 -7.61
CA GLY A 95 2.09 3.91 -7.66
C GLY A 95 1.86 3.33 -9.04
N TYR A 96 0.83 2.52 -9.18
CA TYR A 96 0.47 1.92 -10.48
C TYR A 96 -0.42 2.82 -11.34
N GLY A 97 -0.91 3.94 -10.78
CA GLY A 97 -1.86 4.83 -11.45
C GLY A 97 -3.27 4.25 -11.54
N ILE A 98 -3.58 3.25 -10.71
CA ILE A 98 -4.87 2.56 -10.67
C ILE A 98 -5.45 2.71 -9.26
N GLY A 99 -6.66 3.28 -9.19
CA GLY A 99 -7.38 3.43 -7.92
C GLY A 99 -8.29 2.23 -7.65
N TYR A 100 -8.25 1.73 -6.42
CA TYR A 100 -9.16 0.71 -5.92
C TYR A 100 -9.94 1.27 -4.73
N SER A 101 -11.23 1.02 -4.71
CA SER A 101 -12.08 1.35 -3.57
C SER A 101 -11.89 0.34 -2.43
N VAL A 102 -12.35 0.69 -1.23
CA VAL A 102 -12.37 -0.28 -0.11
C VAL A 102 -13.19 -1.50 -0.48
N GLN A 103 -14.33 -1.33 -1.15
CA GLN A 103 -15.16 -2.46 -1.60
C GLN A 103 -14.46 -3.32 -2.64
N ASP A 104 -13.72 -2.74 -3.59
CA ASP A 104 -12.94 -3.51 -4.58
C ASP A 104 -11.94 -4.44 -3.90
N ILE A 105 -11.24 -3.94 -2.87
CA ILE A 105 -10.30 -4.74 -2.10
C ILE A 105 -11.00 -5.86 -1.34
N VAL A 106 -12.12 -5.58 -0.66
CA VAL A 106 -12.91 -6.59 0.05
C VAL A 106 -13.43 -7.66 -0.91
N HIS A 107 -13.97 -7.27 -2.06
CA HIS A 107 -14.44 -8.20 -3.08
C HIS A 107 -13.31 -9.09 -3.63
N SER A 108 -12.14 -8.51 -3.86
CA SER A 108 -10.96 -9.28 -4.30
C SER A 108 -10.52 -10.30 -3.26
N MET A 109 -10.49 -9.91 -1.98
CA MET A 109 -10.18 -10.83 -0.88
C MET A 109 -11.22 -11.94 -0.72
N ASN A 110 -12.52 -11.62 -0.80
CA ASN A 110 -13.59 -12.62 -0.75
C ASN A 110 -13.42 -13.68 -1.84
N ARG A 111 -13.07 -13.26 -3.06
CA ARG A 111 -12.83 -14.16 -4.19
C ARG A 111 -11.62 -15.07 -3.98
N ILE A 112 -10.52 -14.52 -3.43
CA ILE A 112 -9.29 -15.29 -3.19
C ILE A 112 -9.48 -16.30 -2.07
N LEU A 113 -10.21 -15.91 -1.01
CA LEU A 113 -10.38 -16.72 0.18
C LEU A 113 -11.56 -17.69 0.08
N GLU A 114 -12.37 -17.58 -0.96
CA GLU A 114 -13.67 -18.29 -1.10
C GLU A 114 -14.55 -18.14 0.16
N LYS A 115 -14.38 -17.02 0.87
CA LYS A 115 -15.02 -16.70 2.16
C LYS A 115 -15.54 -15.26 2.14
N LYS A 116 -16.70 -15.04 2.74
CA LYS A 116 -17.26 -13.70 2.88
C LYS A 116 -16.65 -12.97 4.08
N ILE A 117 -15.98 -11.85 3.82
CA ILE A 117 -15.52 -10.91 4.86
C ILE A 117 -16.73 -10.14 5.39
N ASN A 118 -16.93 -10.16 6.70
CA ASN A 118 -17.97 -9.38 7.36
C ASN A 118 -17.54 -7.92 7.53
N PHE A 119 -18.35 -6.95 7.06
CA PHE A 119 -18.13 -5.52 7.20
C PHE A 119 -19.43 -4.73 7.25
#